data_2402ec58d85fba65e6976613c0b76fdf
#
_entry.id   2402ec58d85fba65e6976613c0b76fdf
#
_cell.length_a   1.000
_cell.length_b   1.000
_cell.length_c   1.000
_cell.angle_alpha   90.00
_cell.angle_beta   90.00
_cell.angle_gamma   90.00
#
_symmetry.space_group_name_H-M   'P 1'
#
loop_
_entity.id
_entity.type
_entity.pdbx_description
1 polymer ?
#
loop_
_entity_poly.entity_id
_entity_poly.type
_entity_poly.pdbx_seq_one_letter_code
_entity_poly.pdbx_strand_id
1 'polypeptide(L)'
;MKQVETTSSRRFSIMKRRLPGTLAVLALISGCSWLPNSSLDYRNAEVSDPIQVPEGGVFIGEQALYAVPRQDERLIGKQPDEDKYVPPTPPVLVVLGNEPEDPENAPVPEGESARAILARDGNGYPILMMSTRFAWAWEYIGDALKETDLKVSDRDREIGVFYLKVPSRYELGAREAQLKLSHTTNGIQVAVLNNKGTALVEKTPGLAILERIYEELD
;
A
#
# COMPACT_ATOMS: atom_id res chain seq x y z
N MET A 1 -14.41 -57.47 60.67
CA MET A 1 -15.09 -58.21 59.61
C MET A 1 -15.99 -57.26 58.85
N LYS A 2 -15.57 -56.79 57.66
CA LYS A 2 -16.44 -56.35 56.59
C LYS A 2 -15.54 -56.01 55.41
N GLN A 3 -15.75 -56.71 54.33
CA GLN A 3 -15.10 -56.64 53.03
C GLN A 3 -15.37 -55.31 52.41
N VAL A 4 -14.35 -54.70 51.81
CA VAL A 4 -14.48 -53.60 50.84
C VAL A 4 -14.14 -54.16 49.48
N GLU A 5 -15.15 -54.35 48.68
CA GLU A 5 -15.02 -54.83 47.31
C GLU A 5 -14.59 -53.71 46.33
N THR A 6 -13.69 -54.09 45.52
CA THR A 6 -13.01 -53.38 44.48
C THR A 6 -13.96 -53.00 43.31
N THR A 7 -14.15 -51.69 43.10
CA THR A 7 -14.82 -51.20 41.87
C THR A 7 -13.80 -50.45 41.01
N SER A 8 -12.91 -51.19 40.36
CA SER A 8 -11.92 -50.61 39.45
C SER A 8 -11.71 -51.38 38.15
N SER A 9 -12.77 -51.79 37.46
CA SER A 9 -12.57 -52.54 36.22
C SER A 9 -13.38 -52.06 35.00
N ARG A 10 -14.16 -50.97 35.08
CA ARG A 10 -14.99 -50.57 33.93
C ARG A 10 -14.50 -49.36 33.15
N ARG A 11 -13.48 -48.67 33.58
CA ARG A 11 -12.97 -47.48 32.85
C ARG A 11 -11.89 -47.77 31.79
N PHE A 12 -11.27 -48.93 31.84
CA PHE A 12 -10.19 -49.25 30.90
C PHE A 12 -10.65 -49.84 29.54
N SER A 13 -11.90 -50.30 29.44
CA SER A 13 -12.39 -50.91 28.20
C SER A 13 -12.92 -49.95 27.16
N ILE A 14 -13.28 -48.71 27.57
CA ILE A 14 -13.83 -47.70 26.65
C ILE A 14 -12.72 -46.99 25.88
N MET A 15 -11.51 -46.93 26.46
CA MET A 15 -10.38 -46.23 25.90
C MET A 15 -9.70 -46.97 24.73
N LYS A 16 -9.79 -48.31 24.71
CA LYS A 16 -9.23 -49.14 23.62
C LYS A 16 -10.01 -49.13 22.32
N ARG A 17 -11.29 -48.75 22.32
CA ARG A 17 -12.16 -48.76 21.13
C ARG A 17 -12.15 -47.42 20.34
N ARG A 18 -11.63 -46.36 20.92
CA ARG A 18 -11.61 -45.03 20.22
C ARG A 18 -10.29 -44.72 19.58
N LEU A 19 -9.21 -45.45 19.89
CA LEU A 19 -7.87 -45.22 19.34
C LEU A 19 -7.77 -45.40 17.80
N PRO A 20 -8.39 -46.42 17.18
CA PRO A 20 -8.26 -46.59 15.73
C PRO A 20 -9.00 -45.49 14.94
N GLY A 21 -10.10 -44.95 15.49
CA GLY A 21 -10.84 -43.88 14.81
C GLY A 21 -10.11 -42.52 14.81
N THR A 22 -9.47 -42.17 15.89
CA THR A 22 -8.68 -40.92 15.96
C THR A 22 -7.42 -40.99 15.12
N LEU A 23 -6.75 -42.14 15.03
CA LEU A 23 -5.60 -42.32 14.14
C LEU A 23 -5.97 -42.23 12.67
N ALA A 24 -7.14 -42.76 12.28
CA ALA A 24 -7.66 -42.66 10.91
C ALA A 24 -8.02 -41.23 10.51
N VAL A 25 -8.56 -40.43 11.43
CA VAL A 25 -8.89 -39.01 11.18
C VAL A 25 -7.61 -38.16 11.07
N LEU A 26 -6.57 -38.42 11.90
CA LEU A 26 -5.28 -37.75 11.75
C LEU A 26 -4.58 -38.07 10.43
N ALA A 27 -4.68 -39.30 9.94
CA ALA A 27 -4.11 -39.71 8.64
C ALA A 27 -4.80 -39.03 7.43
N LEU A 28 -6.06 -38.63 7.56
CA LEU A 28 -6.78 -37.91 6.50
C LEU A 28 -6.42 -36.42 6.42
N ILE A 29 -5.89 -35.81 7.49
CA ILE A 29 -5.51 -34.39 7.53
C ILE A 29 -4.09 -34.17 6.99
N SER A 30 -3.25 -35.20 6.94
CA SER A 30 -1.86 -35.12 6.42
C SER A 30 -1.77 -35.26 4.89
N GLY A 31 -2.89 -35.34 4.18
CA GLY A 31 -2.95 -35.58 2.73
C GLY A 31 -2.56 -34.42 1.81
N CYS A 32 -2.33 -33.21 2.30
CA CYS A 32 -2.05 -32.05 1.45
C CYS A 32 -0.60 -31.96 0.93
N SER A 33 0.32 -32.80 1.43
CA SER A 33 1.73 -32.78 1.00
C SER A 33 2.05 -33.68 -0.22
N TRP A 34 1.09 -34.45 -0.71
CA TRP A 34 1.30 -35.38 -1.81
C TRP A 34 0.78 -34.86 -3.17
N LEU A 35 0.18 -33.68 -3.21
CA LEU A 35 -0.16 -33.08 -4.51
C LEU A 35 1.12 -32.50 -5.14
N PRO A 36 1.43 -32.91 -6.38
CA PRO A 36 2.54 -32.29 -7.11
C PRO A 36 2.31 -30.79 -7.23
N ASN A 37 3.29 -30.01 -6.87
CA ASN A 37 3.24 -28.56 -6.99
C ASN A 37 3.49 -28.17 -8.45
N SER A 38 2.43 -27.86 -9.18
CA SER A 38 2.48 -27.43 -10.58
C SER A 38 2.65 -25.91 -10.76
N SER A 39 2.98 -25.20 -9.71
CA SER A 39 3.09 -23.72 -9.77
C SER A 39 4.22 -23.21 -10.68
N LEU A 40 5.16 -24.09 -11.07
CA LEU A 40 6.27 -23.75 -11.95
C LEU A 40 6.14 -24.34 -13.37
N ASP A 41 5.06 -25.05 -13.67
CA ASP A 41 4.85 -25.69 -14.98
C ASP A 41 4.80 -24.68 -16.13
N TYR A 42 4.40 -23.44 -15.85
CA TYR A 42 4.44 -22.35 -16.83
C TYR A 42 5.86 -22.06 -17.40
N ARG A 43 6.93 -22.48 -16.70
CA ARG A 43 8.31 -22.29 -17.16
C ARG A 43 8.65 -23.21 -18.34
N ASN A 44 7.94 -24.33 -18.44
CA ASN A 44 8.10 -25.32 -19.51
C ASN A 44 7.02 -25.14 -20.60
N ALA A 45 6.22 -24.08 -20.53
CA ALA A 45 5.24 -23.79 -21.54
C ALA A 45 5.90 -23.51 -22.88
N GLU A 46 5.50 -24.21 -23.92
CA GLU A 46 5.95 -23.94 -25.27
C GLU A 46 5.36 -22.61 -25.76
N VAL A 47 6.19 -21.82 -26.40
CA VAL A 47 5.77 -20.58 -27.05
C VAL A 47 4.93 -20.99 -28.27
N SER A 48 3.66 -20.54 -28.30
CA SER A 48 2.78 -20.80 -29.44
C SER A 48 3.31 -20.09 -30.70
N ASP A 49 3.17 -20.77 -31.84
CA ASP A 49 3.52 -20.16 -33.13
C ASP A 49 2.70 -18.86 -33.37
N PRO A 50 3.30 -17.88 -34.05
CA PRO A 50 2.58 -16.68 -34.43
C PRO A 50 1.30 -16.98 -35.24
N ILE A 51 0.27 -16.17 -35.05
CA ILE A 51 -0.99 -16.32 -35.77
C ILE A 51 -0.74 -16.23 -37.28
N GLN A 52 -1.09 -17.27 -38.02
CA GLN A 52 -1.03 -17.27 -39.47
C GLN A 52 -2.24 -16.52 -40.06
N VAL A 53 -1.96 -15.49 -40.86
CA VAL A 53 -3.02 -14.70 -41.51
C VAL A 53 -3.57 -15.54 -42.67
N PRO A 54 -4.89 -15.80 -42.77
CA PRO A 54 -5.47 -16.51 -43.92
C PRO A 54 -5.32 -15.74 -45.23
N GLU A 55 -5.41 -16.46 -46.36
CA GLU A 55 -5.33 -15.82 -47.69
C GLU A 55 -6.36 -14.71 -47.84
N GLY A 56 -5.90 -13.50 -48.22
CA GLY A 56 -6.73 -12.30 -48.34
C GLY A 56 -6.85 -11.45 -47.08
N GLY A 57 -6.30 -11.88 -45.95
CA GLY A 57 -6.17 -11.07 -44.74
C GLY A 57 -5.02 -10.08 -44.83
N VAL A 58 -5.17 -8.92 -44.23
CA VAL A 58 -4.12 -7.92 -44.10
C VAL A 58 -3.60 -7.90 -42.67
N PHE A 59 -2.31 -8.18 -42.47
CA PHE A 59 -1.66 -8.02 -41.18
C PHE A 59 -1.35 -6.56 -40.92
N ILE A 60 -2.05 -5.94 -39.97
CA ILE A 60 -1.92 -4.50 -39.67
C ILE A 60 -0.65 -4.21 -38.83
N GLY A 61 0.09 -5.24 -38.46
CA GLY A 61 1.29 -5.15 -37.63
C GLY A 61 1.04 -5.47 -36.17
N GLU A 62 2.03 -6.05 -35.55
CA GLU A 62 2.07 -6.34 -34.13
C GLU A 62 2.73 -5.15 -33.42
N GLN A 63 1.95 -4.36 -32.68
CA GLN A 63 2.52 -3.37 -31.79
C GLN A 63 2.67 -4.02 -30.41
N ALA A 64 3.90 -4.25 -30.01
CA ALA A 64 4.19 -4.62 -28.62
C ALA A 64 3.84 -3.42 -27.73
N LEU A 65 2.61 -3.41 -27.20
CA LEU A 65 2.12 -2.39 -26.25
C LEU A 65 3.00 -2.31 -25.00
N TYR A 66 3.62 -3.43 -24.64
CA TYR A 66 4.54 -3.52 -23.51
C TYR A 66 5.76 -4.33 -23.94
N ALA A 67 6.79 -3.65 -24.40
CA ALA A 67 8.06 -4.31 -24.71
C ALA A 67 8.68 -4.83 -23.40
N VAL A 68 8.81 -6.15 -23.28
CA VAL A 68 9.57 -6.73 -22.18
C VAL A 68 11.05 -6.38 -22.39
N PRO A 69 11.69 -5.62 -21.48
CA PRO A 69 13.10 -5.30 -21.62
C PRO A 69 13.92 -6.58 -21.60
N ARG A 70 14.95 -6.67 -22.42
CA ARG A 70 15.89 -7.79 -22.38
C ARG A 70 16.54 -7.79 -21.00
N GLN A 71 16.36 -8.87 -20.27
CA GLN A 71 17.04 -9.05 -19.00
C GLN A 71 18.53 -9.22 -19.27
N ASP A 72 19.37 -8.42 -18.60
CA ASP A 72 20.81 -8.63 -18.58
C ASP A 72 21.07 -9.94 -17.84
N GLU A 73 21.77 -10.87 -18.48
CA GLU A 73 22.13 -12.18 -17.89
C GLU A 73 22.90 -12.05 -16.57
N ARG A 74 23.51 -10.89 -16.33
CA ARG A 74 24.18 -10.56 -15.07
C ARG A 74 23.22 -10.31 -13.91
N LEU A 75 21.97 -9.97 -14.22
CA LEU A 75 20.91 -9.72 -13.23
C LEU A 75 20.08 -10.97 -12.94
N ILE A 76 20.24 -12.02 -13.76
CA ILE A 76 19.66 -13.33 -13.49
C ILE A 76 20.58 -14.00 -12.46
N GLY A 77 20.34 -13.73 -11.18
CA GLY A 77 21.02 -14.43 -10.09
C GLY A 77 20.89 -15.94 -10.30
N LYS A 78 21.91 -16.73 -9.91
CA LYS A 78 21.84 -18.19 -9.91
C LYS A 78 20.50 -18.61 -9.32
N GLN A 79 19.69 -19.29 -10.13
CA GLN A 79 18.41 -19.80 -9.66
C GLN A 79 18.67 -20.74 -8.48
N PRO A 80 18.04 -20.53 -7.34
CA PRO A 80 18.05 -21.52 -6.27
C PRO A 80 17.29 -22.75 -6.76
N ASP A 81 17.61 -23.87 -6.16
CA ASP A 81 17.10 -25.22 -6.47
C ASP A 81 15.66 -25.22 -7.05
N GLU A 82 15.47 -26.08 -8.05
CA GLU A 82 14.30 -26.17 -8.94
C GLU A 82 12.94 -26.17 -8.24
N ASP A 83 12.89 -26.43 -6.94
CA ASP A 83 11.65 -26.56 -6.15
C ASP A 83 11.25 -25.33 -5.36
N LYS A 84 12.02 -24.24 -5.37
CA LYS A 84 11.70 -23.03 -4.62
C LYS A 84 11.84 -21.79 -5.49
N TYR A 85 10.70 -21.19 -5.83
CA TYR A 85 10.69 -19.87 -6.42
C TYR A 85 11.10 -18.84 -5.38
N VAL A 86 12.30 -18.29 -5.54
CA VAL A 86 12.73 -17.10 -4.81
C VAL A 86 12.68 -15.94 -5.81
N PRO A 87 11.86 -14.91 -5.56
CA PRO A 87 11.85 -13.75 -6.44
C PRO A 87 13.25 -13.15 -6.51
N PRO A 88 13.69 -12.68 -7.69
CA PRO A 88 14.97 -12.01 -7.81
C PRO A 88 14.99 -10.80 -6.87
N THR A 89 16.06 -10.69 -6.08
CA THR A 89 16.28 -9.49 -5.29
C THR A 89 16.47 -8.30 -6.23
N PRO A 90 15.85 -7.14 -5.91
CA PRO A 90 16.10 -5.92 -6.68
C PRO A 90 17.62 -5.65 -6.78
N PRO A 91 18.11 -5.14 -7.92
CA PRO A 91 19.50 -4.76 -8.02
C PRO A 91 19.81 -3.74 -6.93
N VAL A 92 20.91 -3.95 -6.21
CA VAL A 92 21.43 -2.97 -5.26
C VAL A 92 21.86 -1.76 -6.09
N LEU A 93 21.14 -0.65 -5.95
CA LEU A 93 21.56 0.62 -6.52
C LEU A 93 22.82 1.05 -5.78
N VAL A 94 23.98 0.86 -6.40
CA VAL A 94 25.23 1.45 -5.92
C VAL A 94 25.20 2.92 -6.31
N VAL A 95 24.75 3.77 -5.40
CA VAL A 95 24.92 5.22 -5.55
C VAL A 95 26.40 5.52 -5.27
N LEU A 96 27.14 5.88 -6.31
CA LEU A 96 28.51 6.35 -6.18
C LEU A 96 28.49 7.73 -5.49
N GLY A 97 28.78 7.73 -4.20
CA GLY A 97 28.94 8.95 -3.40
C GLY A 97 27.83 9.14 -2.38
N ASN A 98 28.20 9.00 -1.13
CA ASN A 98 27.44 9.17 0.11
C ASN A 98 26.31 8.16 0.34
N GLU A 99 26.24 7.66 1.57
CA GLU A 99 25.15 6.85 2.08
C GLU A 99 23.81 7.40 1.56
N PRO A 100 22.89 6.58 1.00
CA PRO A 100 21.62 7.09 0.56
C PRO A 100 20.89 7.60 1.81
N GLU A 101 20.90 8.93 2.00
CA GLU A 101 19.83 9.54 2.77
C GLU A 101 18.54 9.02 2.13
N ASP A 102 17.67 8.44 2.96
CA ASP A 102 16.37 7.98 2.53
C ASP A 102 15.76 9.07 1.63
N PRO A 103 15.55 8.82 0.32
CA PRO A 103 15.11 9.88 -0.60
C PRO A 103 13.77 10.49 -0.18
N GLU A 104 13.04 9.81 0.69
CA GLU A 104 11.80 10.29 1.30
C GLU A 104 12.06 11.37 2.37
N ASN A 105 13.23 11.39 2.98
CA ASN A 105 13.63 12.34 4.04
C ASN A 105 14.70 13.35 3.58
N ALA A 106 15.00 13.41 2.29
CA ALA A 106 15.93 14.42 1.78
C ALA A 106 15.43 15.84 2.11
N PRO A 107 16.29 16.75 2.59
CA PRO A 107 15.91 18.11 2.89
C PRO A 107 15.37 18.82 1.64
N VAL A 108 14.44 19.74 1.84
CA VAL A 108 13.90 20.58 0.77
C VAL A 108 15.03 21.43 0.21
N PRO A 109 15.30 21.42 -1.13
CA PRO A 109 16.29 22.30 -1.72
C PRO A 109 15.93 23.77 -1.52
N GLU A 110 16.91 24.59 -1.18
CA GLU A 110 16.71 26.03 -1.06
C GLU A 110 16.28 26.64 -2.42
N GLY A 111 15.17 27.37 -2.42
CA GLY A 111 14.65 28.05 -3.60
C GLY A 111 13.72 27.21 -4.50
N GLU A 112 13.35 26.00 -4.10
CA GLU A 112 12.33 25.23 -4.78
C GLU A 112 10.95 25.55 -4.19
N SER A 113 10.03 26.07 -5.02
CA SER A 113 8.65 26.36 -4.61
C SER A 113 7.79 25.10 -4.64
N ALA A 114 6.83 25.04 -3.73
CA ALA A 114 5.82 24.00 -3.73
C ALA A 114 4.96 24.13 -4.99
N ARG A 115 5.14 23.25 -5.98
CA ARG A 115 4.27 23.22 -7.17
C ARG A 115 2.90 22.68 -6.77
N ALA A 116 2.07 23.56 -6.22
CA ALA A 116 0.75 23.25 -5.74
C ALA A 116 -0.31 23.70 -6.74
N ILE A 117 -1.41 22.97 -6.87
CA ILE A 117 -2.55 23.32 -7.72
C ILE A 117 -3.81 23.04 -6.91
N LEU A 118 -4.65 24.07 -6.77
CA LEU A 118 -5.98 23.91 -6.20
C LEU A 118 -6.91 23.29 -7.25
N ALA A 119 -7.51 22.16 -6.95
CA ALA A 119 -8.32 21.36 -7.86
C ALA A 119 -9.60 20.86 -7.18
N ARG A 120 -10.38 20.07 -7.89
CA ARG A 120 -11.54 19.36 -7.35
C ARG A 120 -11.40 17.88 -7.65
N ASP A 121 -11.80 17.05 -6.68
CA ASP A 121 -11.88 15.60 -6.88
C ASP A 121 -13.09 15.23 -7.78
N GLY A 122 -13.22 13.92 -8.10
CA GLY A 122 -14.31 13.41 -8.93
C GLY A 122 -15.72 13.66 -8.38
N ASN A 123 -15.86 13.97 -7.08
CA ASN A 123 -17.11 14.32 -6.42
C ASN A 123 -17.30 15.84 -6.26
N GLY A 124 -16.35 16.61 -6.78
CA GLY A 124 -16.37 18.07 -6.74
C GLY A 124 -15.93 18.67 -5.39
N TYR A 125 -15.29 17.89 -4.51
CA TYR A 125 -14.68 18.41 -3.30
C TYR A 125 -13.36 19.09 -3.61
N PRO A 126 -13.04 20.20 -2.94
CA PRO A 126 -11.77 20.88 -3.13
C PRO A 126 -10.62 20.04 -2.57
N ILE A 127 -9.55 19.99 -3.33
CA ILE A 127 -8.30 19.33 -2.99
C ILE A 127 -7.12 20.21 -3.43
N LEU A 128 -5.99 20.09 -2.74
CA LEU A 128 -4.74 20.66 -3.19
C LEU A 128 -3.85 19.52 -3.69
N MET A 129 -3.34 19.64 -4.90
CA MET A 129 -2.42 18.70 -5.52
C MET A 129 -1.03 19.29 -5.54
N MET A 130 -0.06 18.54 -5.03
CA MET A 130 1.34 18.94 -4.98
C MET A 130 2.19 17.95 -5.76
N SER A 131 2.87 18.42 -6.81
CA SER A 131 3.75 17.60 -7.65
C SER A 131 5.14 17.47 -7.01
N THR A 132 5.19 16.90 -5.81
CA THR A 132 6.41 16.75 -5.02
C THR A 132 6.39 15.47 -4.19
N ARG A 133 7.49 15.16 -3.50
CA ARG A 133 7.58 14.04 -2.57
C ARG A 133 6.81 14.33 -1.29
N PHE A 134 6.36 13.29 -0.60
CA PHE A 134 5.60 13.42 0.63
C PHE A 134 6.34 14.24 1.70
N ALA A 135 7.63 13.97 1.90
CA ALA A 135 8.43 14.67 2.88
C ALA A 135 8.44 16.19 2.64
N TRP A 136 8.59 16.60 1.38
CA TRP A 136 8.60 18.03 1.01
C TRP A 136 7.20 18.65 1.09
N ALA A 137 6.17 17.93 0.62
CA ALA A 137 4.80 18.39 0.81
C ALA A 137 4.46 18.61 2.28
N TRP A 138 4.93 17.70 3.15
CA TRP A 138 4.74 17.82 4.59
C TRP A 138 5.38 19.07 5.18
N GLU A 139 6.62 19.38 4.80
CA GLU A 139 7.32 20.59 5.25
C GLU A 139 6.67 21.85 4.69
N TYR A 140 6.39 21.91 3.37
CA TYR A 140 5.71 23.06 2.75
C TYR A 140 4.36 23.36 3.41
N ILE A 141 3.52 22.34 3.60
CA ILE A 141 2.24 22.50 4.28
C ILE A 141 2.42 22.92 5.74
N GLY A 142 3.42 22.35 6.42
CA GLY A 142 3.73 22.70 7.80
C GLY A 142 4.18 24.15 7.95
N ASP A 143 4.95 24.67 7.01
CA ASP A 143 5.40 26.05 6.99
C ASP A 143 4.28 26.99 6.58
N ALA A 144 3.53 26.71 5.54
CA ALA A 144 2.36 27.46 5.16
C ALA A 144 1.33 27.59 6.32
N LEU A 145 1.09 26.52 7.06
CA LEU A 145 0.20 26.54 8.21
C LEU A 145 0.67 27.51 9.34
N LYS A 146 1.96 27.74 9.48
CA LYS A 146 2.50 28.70 10.47
C LYS A 146 2.14 30.14 10.14
N GLU A 147 2.03 30.44 8.83
CA GLU A 147 1.70 31.79 8.33
C GLU A 147 0.17 32.03 8.24
N THR A 148 -0.63 30.97 8.48
CA THR A 148 -2.08 31.08 8.49
C THR A 148 -2.64 31.29 9.91
N ASP A 149 -3.93 31.61 10.00
CA ASP A 149 -4.71 31.62 11.25
C ASP A 149 -5.22 30.24 11.68
N LEU A 150 -4.93 29.19 10.88
CA LEU A 150 -5.24 27.80 11.17
C LEU A 150 -4.24 27.24 12.19
N LYS A 151 -4.67 27.05 13.42
CA LYS A 151 -3.75 26.60 14.47
C LYS A 151 -3.58 25.10 14.44
N VAL A 152 -2.37 24.62 14.21
CA VAL A 152 -2.01 23.20 14.34
C VAL A 152 -2.06 22.85 15.84
N SER A 153 -2.94 21.93 16.21
CA SER A 153 -3.03 21.39 17.58
C SER A 153 -2.17 20.16 17.77
N ASP A 154 -2.03 19.34 16.73
CA ASP A 154 -1.20 18.15 16.71
C ASP A 154 -0.86 17.78 15.27
N ARG A 155 0.15 16.92 15.08
CA ARG A 155 0.56 16.42 13.78
C ARG A 155 1.06 14.97 13.86
N ASP A 156 0.61 14.16 12.93
CA ASP A 156 1.04 12.79 12.80
C ASP A 156 1.56 12.56 11.38
N ARG A 157 2.89 12.50 11.25
CA ARG A 157 3.56 12.34 9.96
C ARG A 157 3.41 10.92 9.40
N GLU A 158 3.32 9.93 10.27
CA GLU A 158 3.21 8.53 9.86
C GLU A 158 1.93 8.28 9.06
N ILE A 159 0.82 8.85 9.53
CA ILE A 159 -0.46 8.77 8.83
C ILE A 159 -0.74 9.99 7.93
N GLY A 160 0.15 10.98 7.89
CA GLY A 160 0.05 12.16 7.05
C GLY A 160 -1.07 13.13 7.44
N VAL A 161 -1.26 13.42 8.72
CA VAL A 161 -2.36 14.25 9.22
C VAL A 161 -1.86 15.42 10.07
N PHE A 162 -2.34 16.62 9.75
CA PHE A 162 -2.30 17.77 10.66
C PHE A 162 -3.68 17.96 11.29
N TYR A 163 -3.73 18.07 12.61
CA TYR A 163 -4.95 18.36 13.36
C TYR A 163 -5.05 19.87 13.55
N LEU A 164 -6.13 20.48 13.05
CA LEU A 164 -6.30 21.92 12.97
C LEU A 164 -7.43 22.40 13.88
N LYS A 165 -7.18 23.52 14.57
CA LYS A 165 -8.24 24.35 15.13
C LYS A 165 -8.58 25.45 14.14
N VAL A 166 -9.83 25.46 13.67
CA VAL A 166 -10.29 26.32 12.60
C VAL A 166 -11.11 27.48 13.18
N PRO A 167 -10.77 28.73 12.86
CA PRO A 167 -11.55 29.89 13.26
C PRO A 167 -13.00 29.87 12.77
N SER A 168 -13.91 30.54 13.48
CA SER A 168 -15.32 30.55 13.14
C SER A 168 -15.63 31.15 11.76
N ARG A 169 -14.76 31.98 11.22
CA ARG A 169 -14.92 32.63 9.91
C ARG A 169 -15.00 31.63 8.74
N TYR A 170 -14.49 30.43 8.93
CA TYR A 170 -14.56 29.36 7.92
C TYR A 170 -15.87 28.56 7.97
N GLU A 171 -16.78 28.93 8.85
CA GLU A 171 -18.15 28.35 8.97
C GLU A 171 -18.13 26.80 9.16
N LEU A 172 -17.03 26.27 9.70
CA LEU A 172 -16.93 24.85 10.01
C LEU A 172 -17.59 24.56 11.37
N GLY A 173 -18.61 23.72 11.38
CA GLY A 173 -19.45 23.48 12.56
C GLY A 173 -18.67 22.98 13.79
N ALA A 174 -17.66 22.16 13.60
CA ALA A 174 -16.89 21.58 14.70
C ALA A 174 -15.67 22.42 15.14
N ARG A 175 -15.31 23.48 14.44
CA ARG A 175 -14.10 24.28 14.65
C ARG A 175 -12.78 23.47 14.75
N GLU A 176 -12.84 22.24 14.34
CA GLU A 176 -11.73 21.30 14.28
C GLU A 176 -11.80 20.56 12.96
N ALA A 177 -10.67 20.39 12.32
CA ALA A 177 -10.54 19.66 11.06
C ALA A 177 -9.22 18.88 11.03
N GLN A 178 -9.15 17.94 10.15
CA GLN A 178 -7.91 17.23 9.83
C GLN A 178 -7.50 17.57 8.40
N LEU A 179 -6.26 17.98 8.21
CA LEU A 179 -5.67 18.16 6.90
C LEU A 179 -4.87 16.87 6.58
N LYS A 180 -5.37 16.10 5.63
CA LYS A 180 -4.82 14.80 5.27
C LYS A 180 -4.00 14.91 3.99
N LEU A 181 -2.73 14.50 4.07
CA LEU A 181 -1.86 14.31 2.93
C LEU A 181 -1.89 12.83 2.52
N SER A 182 -2.09 12.56 1.25
CA SER A 182 -2.19 11.20 0.72
C SER A 182 -1.42 11.07 -0.59
N HIS A 183 -0.72 9.95 -0.76
CA HIS A 183 -0.06 9.63 -2.01
C HIS A 183 -1.09 9.34 -3.11
N THR A 184 -0.83 9.88 -4.29
CA THR A 184 -1.58 9.58 -5.52
C THR A 184 -0.61 9.32 -6.65
N THR A 185 -1.12 8.86 -7.79
CA THR A 185 -0.30 8.67 -9.00
C THR A 185 0.30 9.97 -9.53
N ASN A 186 -0.28 11.12 -9.20
CA ASN A 186 0.12 12.44 -9.69
C ASN A 186 0.83 13.31 -8.64
N GLY A 187 1.26 12.73 -7.53
CA GLY A 187 1.90 13.43 -6.43
C GLY A 187 1.13 13.31 -5.11
N ILE A 188 1.16 14.35 -4.31
CA ILE A 188 0.51 14.37 -3.00
C ILE A 188 -0.80 15.15 -3.09
N GLN A 189 -1.87 14.52 -2.68
CA GLN A 189 -3.18 15.14 -2.52
C GLN A 189 -3.36 15.58 -1.07
N VAL A 190 -3.79 16.81 -0.89
CA VAL A 190 -4.14 17.38 0.41
C VAL A 190 -5.64 17.64 0.44
N ALA A 191 -6.32 17.13 1.44
CA ALA A 191 -7.76 17.23 1.61
C ALA A 191 -8.13 17.58 3.06
N VAL A 192 -9.24 18.30 3.24
CA VAL A 192 -9.75 18.67 4.56
C VAL A 192 -10.83 17.68 4.97
N LEU A 193 -10.61 16.99 6.07
CA LEU A 193 -11.56 16.07 6.68
C LEU A 193 -12.18 16.68 7.95
N ASN A 194 -13.30 16.11 8.36
CA ASN A 194 -13.93 16.45 9.64
C ASN A 194 -13.00 16.12 10.82
N ASN A 195 -13.35 16.55 12.02
CA ASN A 195 -12.57 16.32 13.23
C ASN A 195 -12.32 14.85 13.56
N LYS A 196 -13.13 13.93 13.04
CA LYS A 196 -12.99 12.48 13.22
C LYS A 196 -12.13 11.83 12.13
N GLY A 197 -11.79 12.53 11.06
CA GLY A 197 -11.06 11.98 9.92
C GLY A 197 -11.86 11.00 9.06
N THR A 198 -13.17 10.94 9.21
CA THR A 198 -14.03 9.93 8.57
C THR A 198 -14.69 10.39 7.28
N ALA A 199 -14.79 11.68 7.05
CA ALA A 199 -15.42 12.27 5.87
C ALA A 199 -14.77 13.62 5.53
N LEU A 200 -14.85 14.00 4.26
CA LEU A 200 -14.48 15.35 3.81
C LEU A 200 -15.43 16.38 4.43
N VAL A 201 -14.92 17.56 4.73
CA VAL A 201 -15.77 18.69 5.15
C VAL A 201 -16.61 19.20 3.99
N GLU A 202 -17.61 20.02 4.26
CA GLU A 202 -18.42 20.65 3.23
C GLU A 202 -17.55 21.45 2.25
N LYS A 203 -18.01 21.55 0.99
CA LYS A 203 -17.20 22.09 -0.12
C LYS A 203 -16.77 23.54 0.12
N THR A 204 -17.66 24.38 0.64
CA THR A 204 -17.37 25.81 0.86
C THR A 204 -16.33 26.02 1.96
N PRO A 205 -16.49 25.52 3.20
CA PRO A 205 -15.45 25.66 4.21
C PRO A 205 -14.15 24.93 3.85
N GLY A 206 -14.23 23.77 3.19
CA GLY A 206 -13.05 23.06 2.71
C GLY A 206 -12.26 23.86 1.70
N LEU A 207 -12.93 24.54 0.77
CA LEU A 207 -12.28 25.39 -0.22
C LEU A 207 -11.59 26.58 0.46
N ALA A 208 -12.29 27.27 1.35
CA ALA A 208 -11.73 28.44 2.04
C ALA A 208 -10.48 28.11 2.89
N ILE A 209 -10.47 26.92 3.51
CA ILE A 209 -9.31 26.43 4.24
C ILE A 209 -8.13 26.14 3.29
N LEU A 210 -8.38 25.44 2.18
CA LEU A 210 -7.32 25.11 1.21
C LEU A 210 -6.81 26.34 0.45
N GLU A 211 -7.66 27.30 0.11
CA GLU A 211 -7.28 28.58 -0.49
C GLU A 211 -6.32 29.33 0.42
N ARG A 212 -6.63 29.40 1.72
CA ARG A 212 -5.77 30.08 2.69
C ARG A 212 -4.38 29.43 2.83
N ILE A 213 -4.31 28.10 2.75
CA ILE A 213 -3.05 27.37 2.76
C ILE A 213 -2.30 27.60 1.43
N TYR A 214 -3.04 27.55 0.31
CA TYR A 214 -2.47 27.73 -1.02
C TYR A 214 -1.79 29.10 -1.20
N GLU A 215 -2.40 30.18 -0.66
CA GLU A 215 -1.84 31.53 -0.69
C GLU A 215 -0.45 31.64 -0.03
N GLU A 216 -0.12 30.75 0.90
CA GLU A 216 1.16 30.75 1.60
C GLU A 216 2.16 29.72 1.01
N LEU A 217 1.76 29.00 -0.02
CA LEU A 217 2.64 28.04 -0.73
C LEU A 217 3.31 28.65 -1.95
N ASP A 218 2.91 29.84 -2.38
CA ASP A 218 3.34 30.50 -3.62
C ASP A 218 4.62 31.33 -3.48
#